data_a2d862261f9cd02dd5bd34011566af07
#
_entry.id   a2d862261f9cd02dd5bd34011566af07
#
_cell.length_a   1.000
_cell.length_b   1.000
_cell.length_c   1.000
_cell.angle_alpha   90.00
_cell.angle_beta   90.00
_cell.angle_gamma   90.00
#
_symmetry.space_group_name_H-M   'P 1'
#
loop_
_entity.id
_entity.type
_entity.pdbx_description
1 polymer ?
#
loop_
_entity_poly.entity_id
_entity_poly.type
_entity_poly.pdbx_seq_one_letter_code
_entity_poly.pdbx_strand_id
1 'polypeptide(L)'
;VFDSFARERTVTESGITGTGLGMAITKNIVDLMGGTIHLTSKQGEGSEFIVTLECELANKTVQDKQSSCPKAEKKHLDYSGKKVLLVEDNELNREIATEILKSLGMKVDCAADGMEAVGIMSSEAGNQYDLIGMDIQMPKMDGYTATREIRTLNDSKKANIPIIAMTANAFDEDRKKAIKAGMNG
;
A
#
# COMPACT_ATOMS: atom_id res chain seq x y z
N VAL A 1 -17.62 10.72 23.64
CA VAL A 1 -17.26 9.97 22.39
C VAL A 1 -15.76 9.78 22.27
N PHE A 2 -14.95 10.72 22.81
CA PHE A 2 -13.47 10.64 22.76
C PHE A 2 -12.83 9.80 23.88
N ASP A 3 -13.62 9.30 24.82
CA ASP A 3 -13.10 8.41 25.88
C ASP A 3 -12.79 7.03 25.31
N SER A 4 -11.67 6.45 25.71
CA SER A 4 -11.27 5.12 25.29
C SER A 4 -12.35 4.10 25.65
N PHE A 5 -12.72 3.24 24.70
CA PHE A 5 -13.77 2.23 24.82
C PHE A 5 -15.21 2.78 24.93
N ALA A 6 -15.44 4.09 24.74
CA ALA A 6 -16.79 4.65 24.68
C ALA A 6 -17.52 4.12 23.43
N ARG A 7 -18.66 3.47 23.65
CA ARG A 7 -19.57 2.99 22.60
C ARG A 7 -20.98 3.45 22.92
N GLU A 8 -21.68 3.93 21.92
CA GLU A 8 -23.11 4.08 22.01
C GLU A 8 -23.77 2.68 22.08
N ARG A 9 -24.55 2.44 23.12
CA ARG A 9 -25.25 1.16 23.33
C ARG A 9 -26.47 1.05 22.42
N THR A 10 -26.28 1.08 21.14
CA THR A 10 -27.29 0.63 20.19
C THR A 10 -26.80 -0.66 19.59
N VAL A 11 -27.34 -1.77 20.09
CA VAL A 11 -27.26 -3.06 19.45
C VAL A 11 -27.99 -2.92 18.13
N THR A 12 -27.26 -2.59 17.09
CA THR A 12 -27.77 -2.60 15.73
C THR A 12 -27.32 -3.87 15.06
N GLU A 13 -28.24 -4.50 14.38
CA GLU A 13 -28.19 -5.74 13.64
C GLU A 13 -27.17 -5.76 12.47
N SER A 14 -26.31 -4.77 12.36
CA SER A 14 -25.23 -4.72 11.37
C SER A 14 -23.91 -5.10 12.04
N GLY A 15 -23.47 -6.33 11.95
CA GLY A 15 -22.28 -6.95 12.54
C GLY A 15 -20.92 -6.21 12.37
N ILE A 16 -20.91 -4.89 12.48
CA ILE A 16 -19.71 -4.06 12.43
C ILE A 16 -19.06 -4.02 13.82
N THR A 17 -18.05 -4.82 14.00
CA THR A 17 -17.20 -4.87 15.21
C THR A 17 -16.15 -3.76 15.13
N GLY A 18 -16.36 -2.66 15.88
CA GLY A 18 -15.33 -1.64 16.12
C GLY A 18 -14.81 -1.72 17.56
N THR A 19 -13.52 -1.51 17.81
CA THR A 19 -12.89 -1.55 19.15
C THR A 19 -13.23 -0.34 20.02
N GLY A 20 -13.83 0.73 19.48
CA GLY A 20 -14.10 1.99 20.19
C GLY A 20 -12.82 2.81 20.49
N LEU A 21 -11.68 2.44 19.92
CA LEU A 21 -10.40 3.12 20.16
C LEU A 21 -10.10 4.22 19.12
N GLY A 22 -10.68 4.18 17.92
CA GLY A 22 -10.33 5.08 16.83
C GLY A 22 -10.47 6.56 17.19
N MET A 23 -11.57 6.96 17.81
CA MET A 23 -11.82 8.35 18.19
C MET A 23 -10.89 8.84 19.30
N ALA A 24 -10.56 7.99 20.27
CA ALA A 24 -9.60 8.30 21.33
C ALA A 24 -8.18 8.48 20.76
N ILE A 25 -7.77 7.61 19.85
CA ILE A 25 -6.48 7.72 19.15
C ILE A 25 -6.42 9.00 18.33
N THR A 26 -7.45 9.31 17.56
CA THR A 26 -7.52 10.54 16.76
C THR A 26 -7.40 11.78 17.65
N LYS A 27 -8.14 11.82 18.78
CA LYS A 27 -8.02 12.93 19.71
C LYS A 27 -6.60 13.07 20.27
N ASN A 28 -5.98 11.98 20.71
CA ASN A 28 -4.62 12.01 21.21
C ASN A 28 -3.61 12.53 20.19
N ILE A 29 -3.75 12.15 18.91
CA ILE A 29 -2.89 12.64 17.84
C ILE A 29 -3.08 14.15 17.65
N VAL A 30 -4.32 14.63 17.58
CA VAL A 30 -4.64 16.07 17.45
C VAL A 30 -4.09 16.86 18.62
N ASP A 31 -4.25 16.37 19.85
CA ASP A 31 -3.73 17.01 21.07
C ASP A 31 -2.20 17.05 21.07
N LEU A 32 -1.52 15.98 20.65
CA LEU A 32 -0.06 15.93 20.49
C LEU A 32 0.45 16.93 19.44
N MET A 33 -0.36 17.23 18.42
CA MET A 33 -0.06 18.25 17.41
C MET A 33 -0.43 19.67 17.87
N GLY A 34 -0.88 19.87 19.10
CA GLY A 34 -1.29 21.16 19.63
C GLY A 34 -2.63 21.68 19.07
N GLY A 35 -3.43 20.79 18.48
CA GLY A 35 -4.69 21.14 17.85
C GLY A 35 -5.92 20.89 18.70
N THR A 36 -7.08 21.06 18.09
CA THR A 36 -8.39 20.77 18.70
C THR A 36 -9.26 19.98 17.74
N ILE A 37 -10.12 19.11 18.30
CA ILE A 37 -11.12 18.36 17.55
C ILE A 37 -12.51 18.58 18.16
N HIS A 38 -13.47 18.97 17.33
CA HIS A 38 -14.87 19.11 17.70
C HIS A 38 -15.72 18.14 16.91
N LEU A 39 -16.76 17.60 17.56
CA LEU A 39 -17.73 16.71 16.93
C LEU A 39 -19.13 17.25 17.17
N THR A 40 -19.88 17.40 16.10
CA THR A 40 -21.33 17.63 16.11
C THR A 40 -22.01 16.48 15.38
N SER A 41 -22.97 15.84 16.04
CA SER A 41 -23.67 14.68 15.45
C SER A 41 -25.13 14.68 15.84
N LYS A 42 -26.00 14.36 14.88
CA LYS A 42 -27.44 14.18 15.10
C LYS A 42 -27.93 12.93 14.40
N GLN A 43 -28.63 12.08 15.13
CA GLN A 43 -29.12 10.81 14.59
C GLN A 43 -30.04 11.04 13.37
N GLY A 44 -29.74 10.36 12.27
CA GLY A 44 -30.47 10.49 11.00
C GLY A 44 -30.02 11.66 10.12
N GLU A 45 -29.22 12.61 10.64
CA GLU A 45 -28.70 13.75 9.87
C GLU A 45 -27.19 13.61 9.55
N GLY A 46 -26.45 12.83 10.33
CA GLY A 46 -25.02 12.58 10.12
C GLY A 46 -24.14 13.16 11.22
N SER A 47 -22.81 13.15 10.98
CA SER A 47 -21.80 13.65 11.91
C SER A 47 -20.82 14.56 11.19
N GLU A 48 -20.44 15.67 11.85
CA GLU A 48 -19.43 16.61 11.39
C GLU A 48 -18.27 16.62 12.37
N PHE A 49 -17.06 16.43 11.85
CA PHE A 49 -15.81 16.48 12.61
C PHE A 49 -15.01 17.69 12.13
N ILE A 50 -14.66 18.58 13.04
CA ILE A 50 -13.83 19.75 12.77
C ILE A 50 -12.52 19.59 13.51
N VAL A 51 -11.40 19.49 12.77
CA VAL A 51 -10.06 19.46 13.32
C VAL A 51 -9.35 20.76 12.99
N THR A 52 -8.83 21.44 14.01
CA THR A 52 -8.04 22.66 13.86
C THR A 52 -6.63 22.42 14.33
N LEU A 53 -5.65 22.71 13.48
CA LEU A 53 -4.21 22.55 13.75
C LEU A 53 -3.51 23.87 13.45
N GLU A 54 -2.56 24.25 14.31
CA GLU A 54 -1.63 25.33 14.03
C GLU A 54 -0.38 24.77 13.33
N CYS A 55 -0.11 25.25 12.14
CA CYS A 55 1.05 24.80 11.36
C CYS A 55 1.94 25.99 11.04
N GLU A 56 3.25 25.79 11.14
CA GLU A 56 4.20 26.81 10.67
C GLU A 56 4.15 26.90 9.15
N LEU A 57 4.12 28.13 8.65
CA LEU A 57 4.21 28.34 7.21
C LEU A 57 5.62 28.03 6.73
N ALA A 58 5.76 27.16 5.75
CA ALA A 58 7.03 26.92 5.09
C ALA A 58 7.57 28.24 4.50
N ASN A 59 8.77 28.65 4.87
CA ASN A 59 9.44 29.79 4.26
C ASN A 59 9.56 29.56 2.73
N LYS A 60 9.37 30.62 1.93
CA LYS A 60 9.47 30.55 0.46
C LYS A 60 10.76 29.89 -0.05
N THR A 61 11.85 30.02 0.74
CA THR A 61 13.13 29.34 0.45
C THR A 61 13.05 27.81 0.50
N VAL A 62 12.08 27.22 1.22
CA VAL A 62 11.88 25.77 1.25
C VAL A 62 11.00 25.32 0.08
N GLN A 63 10.07 26.18 -0.38
CA GLN A 63 9.30 25.90 -1.60
C GLN A 63 10.18 25.87 -2.85
N ASP A 64 11.20 26.73 -2.93
CA ASP A 64 12.18 26.71 -4.02
C ASP A 64 13.11 25.48 -3.97
N LYS A 65 13.33 24.89 -2.76
CA LYS A 65 14.09 23.64 -2.63
C LYS A 65 13.26 22.37 -2.86
N GLN A 66 11.94 22.42 -2.60
CA GLN A 66 11.06 21.32 -2.99
C GLN A 66 10.66 21.37 -4.48
N SER A 67 10.75 22.55 -5.09
CA SER A 67 10.67 22.66 -6.56
C SER A 67 11.98 22.28 -7.26
N SER A 68 13.07 22.04 -6.51
CA SER A 68 14.31 21.40 -6.99
C SER A 68 14.35 19.87 -6.74
N CYS A 69 13.26 19.21 -6.40
CA CYS A 69 13.01 17.94 -7.07
C CYS A 69 13.18 18.29 -8.55
N PRO A 70 14.18 17.76 -9.26
CA PRO A 70 14.19 17.96 -10.67
C PRO A 70 12.75 17.65 -11.09
N LYS A 71 12.07 18.63 -11.70
CA LYS A 71 11.01 18.28 -12.61
C LYS A 71 11.75 17.28 -13.52
N ALA A 72 11.78 16.03 -13.09
CA ALA A 72 11.92 14.97 -14.04
C ALA A 72 10.86 15.42 -15.02
N GLU A 73 11.34 16.01 -16.14
CA GLU A 73 10.52 16.08 -17.32
C GLU A 73 9.76 14.77 -17.17
N LYS A 74 8.44 14.85 -17.06
CA LYS A 74 7.63 13.66 -17.17
C LYS A 74 7.92 13.20 -18.59
N LYS A 75 9.10 12.58 -18.75
CA LYS A 75 9.32 11.65 -19.85
C LYS A 75 8.12 10.78 -19.68
N HIS A 76 7.20 10.90 -20.58
CA HIS A 76 6.14 9.93 -20.76
C HIS A 76 6.90 8.63 -20.94
N LEU A 77 7.25 7.99 -19.83
CA LEU A 77 7.84 6.67 -19.87
C LEU A 77 6.72 5.81 -20.42
N ASP A 78 6.86 5.48 -21.67
CA ASP A 78 5.92 4.59 -22.33
C ASP A 78 6.21 3.17 -21.83
N TYR A 79 5.32 2.68 -20.98
CA TYR A 79 5.36 1.31 -20.48
C TYR A 79 4.56 0.35 -21.36
N SER A 80 4.11 0.81 -22.53
CA SER A 80 3.34 0.00 -23.49
C SER A 80 4.10 -1.28 -23.83
N GLY A 81 3.41 -2.39 -23.70
CA GLY A 81 3.95 -3.71 -23.98
C GLY A 81 4.71 -4.37 -22.83
N LYS A 82 5.02 -3.66 -21.73
CA LYS A 82 5.57 -4.26 -20.53
C LYS A 82 4.53 -5.13 -19.84
N LYS A 83 4.95 -6.28 -19.34
CA LYS A 83 4.08 -7.25 -18.67
C LYS A 83 4.46 -7.41 -17.21
N VAL A 84 3.49 -7.20 -16.34
CA VAL A 84 3.65 -7.23 -14.87
C VAL A 84 2.87 -8.41 -14.31
N LEU A 85 3.48 -9.14 -13.38
CA LEU A 85 2.79 -10.06 -12.51
C LEU A 85 2.48 -9.31 -11.20
N LEU A 86 1.21 -9.06 -10.94
CA LEU A 86 0.72 -8.42 -9.73
C LEU A 86 0.30 -9.49 -8.73
N VAL A 87 0.94 -9.51 -7.56
CA VAL A 87 0.66 -10.48 -6.49
C VAL A 87 0.05 -9.75 -5.31
N GLU A 88 -1.23 -9.98 -5.07
CA GLU A 88 -2.04 -9.26 -4.06
C GLU A 88 -3.22 -10.17 -3.68
N ASP A 89 -3.42 -10.44 -2.39
CA ASP A 89 -4.49 -11.33 -1.92
C ASP A 89 -5.85 -10.64 -1.84
N ASN A 90 -5.88 -9.34 -1.54
CA ASN A 90 -7.12 -8.57 -1.47
C ASN A 90 -7.64 -8.25 -2.87
N GLU A 91 -8.85 -8.72 -3.18
CA GLU A 91 -9.47 -8.55 -4.50
C GLU A 91 -9.63 -7.08 -4.90
N LEU A 92 -10.06 -6.22 -3.97
CA LEU A 92 -10.25 -4.79 -4.24
C LEU A 92 -8.91 -4.08 -4.52
N ASN A 93 -7.88 -4.36 -3.70
CA ASN A 93 -6.54 -3.80 -3.91
C ASN A 93 -5.98 -4.25 -5.26
N ARG A 94 -6.14 -5.53 -5.59
CA ARG A 94 -5.71 -6.13 -6.86
C ARG A 94 -6.39 -5.46 -8.06
N GLU A 95 -7.71 -5.20 -7.96
CA GLU A 95 -8.46 -4.51 -9.02
C GLU A 95 -7.95 -3.08 -9.22
N ILE A 96 -7.81 -2.31 -8.14
CA ILE A 96 -7.32 -0.92 -8.17
C ILE A 96 -5.91 -0.86 -8.77
N ALA A 97 -4.99 -1.68 -8.29
CA ALA A 97 -3.62 -1.71 -8.78
C ALA A 97 -3.55 -2.14 -10.27
N THR A 98 -4.37 -3.10 -10.66
CA THR A 98 -4.50 -3.54 -12.06
C THR A 98 -4.92 -2.39 -12.97
N GLU A 99 -5.94 -1.63 -12.59
CA GLU A 99 -6.43 -0.51 -13.40
C GLU A 99 -5.39 0.62 -13.48
N ILE A 100 -4.67 0.90 -12.41
CA ILE A 100 -3.56 1.88 -12.44
C ILE A 100 -2.47 1.44 -13.42
N LEU A 101 -2.00 0.20 -13.33
CA LEU A 101 -0.94 -0.32 -14.20
C LEU A 101 -1.39 -0.38 -15.67
N LYS A 102 -2.63 -0.78 -15.94
CA LYS A 102 -3.21 -0.75 -17.30
C LYS A 102 -3.31 0.68 -17.85
N SER A 103 -3.66 1.66 -17.02
CA SER A 103 -3.73 3.07 -17.44
C SER A 103 -2.35 3.62 -17.89
N LEU A 104 -1.25 3.00 -17.43
CA LEU A 104 0.12 3.27 -17.83
C LEU A 104 0.55 2.48 -19.08
N GLY A 105 -0.36 1.73 -19.71
CA GLY A 105 -0.11 0.94 -20.92
C GLY A 105 0.49 -0.46 -20.66
N MET A 106 0.57 -0.92 -19.40
CA MET A 106 1.10 -2.22 -19.06
C MET A 106 0.08 -3.35 -19.27
N LYS A 107 0.57 -4.56 -19.52
CA LYS A 107 -0.22 -5.79 -19.43
C LYS A 107 -0.06 -6.36 -18.03
N VAL A 108 -1.15 -6.73 -17.39
CA VAL A 108 -1.15 -7.21 -16.00
C VAL A 108 -1.79 -8.58 -15.93
N ASP A 109 -1.04 -9.54 -15.40
CA ASP A 109 -1.59 -10.81 -14.90
C ASP A 109 -1.54 -10.78 -13.37
N CYS A 110 -2.46 -11.46 -12.71
CA CYS A 110 -2.59 -11.44 -11.26
C CYS A 110 -2.34 -12.82 -10.66
N ALA A 111 -1.80 -12.83 -9.44
CA ALA A 111 -1.76 -13.98 -8.54
C ALA A 111 -2.35 -13.58 -7.19
N ALA A 112 -3.07 -14.48 -6.53
CA ALA A 112 -3.78 -14.20 -5.28
C ALA A 112 -2.93 -14.51 -4.03
N ASP A 113 -1.78 -15.15 -4.18
CA ASP A 113 -0.84 -15.43 -3.08
C ASP A 113 0.56 -15.76 -3.61
N GLY A 114 1.52 -15.86 -2.68
CA GLY A 114 2.92 -16.16 -3.02
C GLY A 114 3.11 -17.52 -3.67
N MET A 115 2.31 -18.53 -3.32
CA MET A 115 2.39 -19.87 -3.92
C MET A 115 2.01 -19.85 -5.40
N GLU A 116 0.94 -19.15 -5.72
CA GLU A 116 0.49 -18.97 -7.11
C GLU A 116 1.56 -18.22 -7.92
N ALA A 117 2.13 -17.16 -7.35
CA ALA A 117 3.20 -16.40 -8.00
C ALA A 117 4.43 -17.27 -8.30
N VAL A 118 4.90 -18.08 -7.36
CA VAL A 118 6.00 -19.03 -7.55
C VAL A 118 5.65 -20.07 -8.61
N GLY A 119 4.42 -20.59 -8.61
CA GLY A 119 3.92 -21.53 -9.60
C GLY A 119 3.96 -20.95 -11.03
N ILE A 120 3.47 -19.72 -11.20
CA ILE A 120 3.51 -19.00 -12.47
C ILE A 120 4.95 -18.77 -12.92
N MET A 121 5.82 -18.29 -12.03
CA MET A 121 7.23 -18.04 -12.35
C MET A 121 8.02 -19.30 -12.66
N SER A 122 7.67 -20.43 -12.06
CA SER A 122 8.30 -21.73 -12.34
C SER A 122 7.90 -22.30 -13.70
N SER A 123 6.75 -21.93 -14.22
CA SER A 123 6.24 -22.38 -15.52
C SER A 123 6.88 -21.61 -16.69
N GLU A 124 6.60 -22.01 -17.93
CA GLU A 124 7.04 -21.27 -19.12
C GLU A 124 6.43 -19.84 -19.19
N ALA A 125 5.25 -19.65 -18.60
CA ALA A 125 4.60 -18.35 -18.52
C ALA A 125 5.46 -17.31 -17.77
N GLY A 126 6.31 -17.72 -16.83
CA GLY A 126 7.21 -16.82 -16.10
C GLY A 126 8.21 -16.05 -16.97
N ASN A 127 8.49 -16.52 -18.20
CA ASN A 127 9.43 -15.87 -19.11
C ASN A 127 8.90 -14.57 -19.75
N GLN A 128 7.61 -14.29 -19.65
CA GLN A 128 6.97 -13.15 -20.31
C GLN A 128 6.89 -11.90 -19.44
N TYR A 129 7.21 -11.98 -18.16
CA TYR A 129 7.10 -10.84 -17.26
C TYR A 129 8.38 -10.00 -17.25
N ASP A 130 8.19 -8.69 -17.14
CA ASP A 130 9.25 -7.69 -17.00
C ASP A 130 9.45 -7.28 -15.54
N LEU A 131 8.40 -7.44 -14.71
CA LEU A 131 8.35 -6.98 -13.32
C LEU A 131 7.36 -7.82 -12.52
N ILE A 132 7.62 -7.98 -11.22
CA ILE A 132 6.66 -8.49 -10.25
C ILE A 132 6.37 -7.39 -9.23
N GLY A 133 5.10 -7.01 -9.08
CA GLY A 133 4.60 -6.26 -7.93
C GLY A 133 4.14 -7.27 -6.87
N MET A 134 4.78 -7.26 -5.70
CA MET A 134 4.60 -8.30 -4.68
C MET A 134 4.11 -7.70 -3.38
N ASP A 135 2.89 -8.02 -2.97
CA ASP A 135 2.48 -7.74 -1.60
C ASP A 135 3.28 -8.59 -0.62
N ILE A 136 3.54 -8.00 0.55
CA ILE A 136 4.32 -8.65 1.60
C ILE A 136 3.44 -9.54 2.46
N GLN A 137 2.24 -9.06 2.81
CA GLN A 137 1.37 -9.70 3.81
C GLN A 137 0.25 -10.49 3.14
N MET A 138 0.53 -11.72 2.74
CA MET A 138 -0.44 -12.61 2.11
C MET A 138 -0.61 -13.92 2.88
N PRO A 139 -1.80 -14.55 2.81
CA PRO A 139 -2.03 -15.89 3.36
C PRO A 139 -1.22 -16.94 2.60
N LYS A 140 -1.06 -18.11 3.20
CA LYS A 140 -0.36 -19.31 2.71
C LYS A 140 1.14 -19.11 2.51
N MET A 141 1.57 -18.14 1.69
CA MET A 141 2.97 -17.78 1.46
C MET A 141 3.12 -16.28 1.38
N ASP A 142 3.90 -15.68 2.28
CA ASP A 142 4.20 -14.26 2.29
C ASP A 142 5.13 -13.86 1.14
N GLY A 143 5.16 -12.54 0.82
CA GLY A 143 5.94 -12.01 -0.29
C GLY A 143 7.44 -12.19 -0.13
N TYR A 144 7.96 -12.20 1.10
CA TYR A 144 9.38 -12.45 1.35
C TYR A 144 9.78 -13.89 1.01
N THR A 145 8.94 -14.85 1.39
CA THR A 145 9.16 -16.27 1.10
C THR A 145 9.02 -16.54 -0.39
N ALA A 146 7.97 -16.02 -1.04
CA ALA A 146 7.79 -16.13 -2.48
C ALA A 146 8.99 -15.55 -3.24
N THR A 147 9.49 -14.38 -2.82
CA THR A 147 10.69 -13.77 -3.42
C THR A 147 11.90 -14.68 -3.31
N ARG A 148 12.18 -15.24 -2.13
CA ARG A 148 13.31 -16.16 -1.95
C ARG A 148 13.19 -17.36 -2.87
N GLU A 149 12.01 -17.97 -2.99
CA GLU A 149 11.80 -19.11 -3.88
C GLU A 149 12.00 -18.74 -5.35
N ILE A 150 11.47 -17.60 -5.80
CA ILE A 150 11.70 -17.10 -7.17
C ILE A 150 13.19 -16.90 -7.44
N ARG A 151 13.96 -16.37 -6.46
CA ARG A 151 15.42 -16.17 -6.59
C ARG A 151 16.23 -17.48 -6.71
N THR A 152 15.65 -18.62 -6.29
CA THR A 152 16.29 -19.94 -6.42
C THR A 152 15.96 -20.69 -7.71
N LEU A 153 15.14 -20.13 -8.59
CA LEU A 153 14.80 -20.74 -9.86
C LEU A 153 16.04 -20.94 -10.74
N ASN A 154 16.12 -22.08 -11.44
CA ASN A 154 17.26 -22.40 -12.30
C ASN A 154 17.40 -21.46 -13.51
N ASP A 155 16.31 -20.86 -13.97
CA ASP A 155 16.32 -19.89 -15.05
C ASP A 155 16.80 -18.54 -14.52
N SER A 156 17.99 -18.14 -14.95
CA SER A 156 18.63 -16.88 -14.53
C SER A 156 17.78 -15.62 -14.85
N LYS A 157 17.01 -15.62 -15.95
CA LYS A 157 16.14 -14.49 -16.29
C LYS A 157 15.01 -14.35 -15.27
N LYS A 158 14.38 -15.46 -14.90
CA LYS A 158 13.32 -15.50 -13.90
C LYS A 158 13.85 -15.20 -12.51
N ALA A 159 14.96 -15.77 -12.13
CA ALA A 159 15.60 -15.56 -10.82
C ALA A 159 16.03 -14.09 -10.62
N ASN A 160 16.35 -13.36 -11.67
CA ASN A 160 16.79 -11.95 -11.59
C ASN A 160 15.70 -10.94 -11.99
N ILE A 161 14.46 -11.38 -12.19
CA ILE A 161 13.36 -10.46 -12.51
C ILE A 161 13.24 -9.38 -11.43
N PRO A 162 13.02 -8.10 -11.77
CA PRO A 162 12.74 -7.07 -10.79
C PRO A 162 11.49 -7.43 -9.96
N ILE A 163 11.62 -7.39 -8.63
CA ILE A 163 10.52 -7.59 -7.68
C ILE A 163 10.43 -6.34 -6.81
N ILE A 164 9.30 -5.67 -6.88
CA ILE A 164 9.01 -4.47 -6.10
C ILE A 164 8.00 -4.81 -5.02
N ALA A 165 8.34 -4.51 -3.77
CA ALA A 165 7.43 -4.70 -2.65
C ALA A 165 6.27 -3.70 -2.74
N MET A 166 5.06 -4.19 -2.54
CA MET A 166 3.87 -3.38 -2.34
C MET A 166 3.44 -3.56 -0.89
N THR A 167 3.45 -2.48 -0.11
CA THR A 167 3.09 -2.54 1.31
C THR A 167 2.42 -1.25 1.76
N ALA A 168 1.43 -1.38 2.61
CA ALA A 168 0.82 -0.24 3.29
C ALA A 168 1.76 0.39 4.35
N ASN A 169 2.76 -0.36 4.85
CA ASN A 169 3.72 0.06 5.85
C ASN A 169 5.12 0.18 5.24
N ALA A 170 5.52 1.40 4.88
CA ALA A 170 6.84 1.68 4.31
C ALA A 170 7.87 2.10 5.39
N PHE A 171 7.97 1.35 6.50
CA PHE A 171 8.98 1.61 7.51
C PHE A 171 10.36 1.10 7.05
N ASP A 172 11.41 1.78 7.50
CA ASP A 172 12.81 1.43 7.17
C ASP A 172 13.17 -0.04 7.48
N GLU A 173 12.55 -0.63 8.49
CA GLU A 173 12.74 -2.05 8.83
C GLU A 173 12.17 -3.00 7.77
N ASP A 174 11.00 -2.70 7.23
CA ASP A 174 10.35 -3.54 6.22
C ASP A 174 11.10 -3.45 4.87
N ARG A 175 11.61 -2.26 4.56
CA ARG A 175 12.50 -2.07 3.40
C ARG A 175 13.77 -2.91 3.52
N LYS A 176 14.40 -2.96 4.72
CA LYS A 176 15.58 -3.79 4.95
C LYS A 176 15.27 -5.28 4.80
N LYS A 177 14.10 -5.74 5.28
CA LYS A 177 13.65 -7.13 5.12
C LYS A 177 13.39 -7.47 3.65
N ALA A 178 12.76 -6.58 2.90
CA ALA A 178 12.49 -6.75 1.47
C ALA A 178 13.80 -6.93 0.67
N ILE A 179 14.76 -6.04 0.88
CA ILE A 179 16.08 -6.13 0.24
C ILE A 179 16.79 -7.44 0.64
N LYS A 180 16.74 -7.81 1.93
CA LYS A 180 17.35 -9.07 2.41
C LYS A 180 16.69 -10.32 1.80
N ALA A 181 15.41 -10.26 1.51
CA ALA A 181 14.70 -11.33 0.80
C ALA A 181 15.05 -11.41 -0.69
N GLY A 182 15.68 -10.36 -1.25
CA GLY A 182 16.08 -10.28 -2.66
C GLY A 182 15.15 -9.41 -3.52
N MET A 183 14.29 -8.57 -2.92
CA MET A 183 13.51 -7.59 -3.65
C MET A 183 14.39 -6.41 -4.10
N ASN A 184 13.94 -5.67 -5.11
CA ASN A 184 14.67 -4.56 -5.72
C ASN A 184 14.20 -3.18 -5.20
N GLY A 185 13.06 -3.13 -4.54
CA GLY A 185 12.47 -1.92 -3.96
C GLY A 185 11.19 -2.24 -3.23
#